data_e6ef75b573edf5020576af50f9ab43c5
#
_entry.id   e6ef75b573edf5020576af50f9ab43c5
#
_cell.length_a   1.000
_cell.length_b   1.000
_cell.length_c   1.000
_cell.angle_alpha   90.00
_cell.angle_beta   90.00
_cell.angle_gamma   90.00
#
_symmetry.space_group_name_H-M   'P 1'
#
loop_
_entity.id
_entity.type
_entity.pdbx_description
1 polymer ?
#
loop_
_entity_poly.entity_id
_entity_poly.type
_entity_poly.pdbx_seq_one_letter_code
_entity_poly.pdbx_strand_id
1 'polypeptide(L)'
;WERAPLLKGKTILVTGSASGIGLETARLCTAMGAKVLGVDVTKRFDHVEEFYRADLTDGATIDALIDVLPKGIDGIANIAGLPPTAPADKVLAVNLFGLKHLTLGLLPKLNDGASIVNLASLAGFGWSDAIPAILASEGVHVDDATRFAAEHQITNAGGRSYFFSKEALIAWTMQNRWTWRDRG
;
A
#
# COMPACT_ATOMS: atom_id res chain seq x y z
N TRP A 1 -20.13 29.79 8.67
CA TRP A 1 -18.87 29.17 9.15
C TRP A 1 -18.43 28.15 8.10
N GLU A 2 -17.71 28.63 7.08
CA GLU A 2 -17.00 27.70 6.19
C GLU A 2 -15.88 27.04 7.02
N ARG A 3 -16.00 25.75 7.26
CA ARG A 3 -14.90 24.98 7.86
C ARG A 3 -13.75 24.96 6.85
N ALA A 4 -12.54 25.29 7.31
CA ALA A 4 -11.37 25.12 6.48
C ALA A 4 -11.31 23.65 5.97
N PRO A 5 -10.87 23.41 4.72
CA PRO A 5 -10.76 22.05 4.20
C PRO A 5 -9.91 21.18 5.12
N LEU A 6 -10.39 20.00 5.45
CA LEU A 6 -9.82 19.12 6.50
C LEU A 6 -8.34 18.77 6.25
N LEU A 7 -7.95 18.65 4.98
CA LEU A 7 -6.59 18.26 4.56
C LEU A 7 -5.80 19.44 3.96
N LYS A 8 -6.20 20.67 4.22
CA LYS A 8 -5.50 21.84 3.67
C LYS A 8 -4.03 21.85 4.09
N GLY A 9 -3.14 21.95 3.09
CA GLY A 9 -1.69 21.96 3.30
C GLY A 9 -1.06 20.59 3.57
N LYS A 10 -1.85 19.50 3.52
CA LYS A 10 -1.35 18.14 3.66
C LYS A 10 -0.93 17.55 2.32
N THR A 11 0.12 16.75 2.32
CA THR A 11 0.58 15.98 1.16
C THR A 11 0.24 14.51 1.39
N ILE A 12 -0.58 13.93 0.52
CA ILE A 12 -1.07 12.56 0.63
C ILE A 12 -0.61 11.75 -0.57
N LEU A 13 0.09 10.65 -0.33
CA LEU A 13 0.41 9.66 -1.35
C LEU A 13 -0.75 8.66 -1.47
N VAL A 14 -1.23 8.42 -2.69
CA VAL A 14 -2.29 7.44 -2.97
C VAL A 14 -1.77 6.43 -3.99
N THR A 15 -1.64 5.15 -3.62
CA THR A 15 -1.35 4.08 -4.56
C THR A 15 -2.64 3.54 -5.18
N GLY A 16 -2.59 3.09 -6.44
CA GLY A 16 -3.79 2.69 -7.18
C GLY A 16 -4.66 3.88 -7.59
N SER A 17 -4.04 5.05 -7.80
CA SER A 17 -4.74 6.32 -8.02
C SER A 17 -5.48 6.44 -9.35
N ALA A 18 -5.25 5.52 -10.31
CA ALA A 18 -5.83 5.62 -11.64
C ALA A 18 -7.24 5.05 -11.76
N SER A 19 -7.72 4.28 -10.78
CA SER A 19 -9.03 3.63 -10.89
C SER A 19 -9.66 3.33 -9.51
N GLY A 20 -10.95 2.98 -9.52
CA GLY A 20 -11.67 2.43 -8.38
C GLY A 20 -11.55 3.26 -7.10
N ILE A 21 -11.28 2.58 -6.00
CA ILE A 21 -11.18 3.20 -4.66
C ILE A 21 -10.04 4.21 -4.60
N GLY A 22 -8.89 3.94 -5.24
CA GLY A 22 -7.74 4.85 -5.24
C GLY A 22 -8.04 6.16 -5.95
N LEU A 23 -8.70 6.11 -7.10
CA LEU A 23 -9.12 7.31 -7.82
C LEU A 23 -10.11 8.16 -7.00
N GLU A 24 -11.09 7.51 -6.38
CA GLU A 24 -12.07 8.21 -5.55
C GLU A 24 -11.42 8.80 -4.28
N THR A 25 -10.46 8.09 -3.69
CA THR A 25 -9.66 8.60 -2.57
C THR A 25 -8.86 9.85 -3.00
N ALA A 26 -8.20 9.81 -4.16
CA ALA A 26 -7.48 10.96 -4.69
C ALA A 26 -8.43 12.17 -4.89
N ARG A 27 -9.61 11.93 -5.48
CA ARG A 27 -10.66 12.95 -5.67
C ARG A 27 -11.08 13.59 -4.34
N LEU A 28 -11.35 12.77 -3.33
CA LEU A 28 -11.79 13.26 -2.02
C LEU A 28 -10.68 14.03 -1.30
N CYS A 29 -9.45 13.50 -1.28
CA CYS A 29 -8.31 14.19 -0.68
C CYS A 29 -8.07 15.57 -1.32
N THR A 30 -8.13 15.64 -2.65
CA THR A 30 -7.99 16.92 -3.39
C THR A 30 -9.13 17.88 -3.05
N ALA A 31 -10.38 17.40 -3.00
CA ALA A 31 -11.53 18.20 -2.62
C ALA A 31 -11.43 18.72 -1.17
N MET A 32 -10.75 17.98 -0.30
CA MET A 32 -10.46 18.38 1.09
C MET A 32 -9.22 19.26 1.23
N GLY A 33 -8.58 19.67 0.13
CA GLY A 33 -7.48 20.64 0.10
C GLY A 33 -6.09 20.03 0.22
N ALA A 34 -5.93 18.70 0.07
CA ALA A 34 -4.62 18.06 0.02
C ALA A 34 -3.93 18.23 -1.33
N LYS A 35 -2.59 18.25 -1.29
CA LYS A 35 -1.74 17.91 -2.43
C LYS A 35 -1.70 16.38 -2.54
N VAL A 36 -2.18 15.82 -3.65
CA VAL A 36 -2.19 14.37 -3.87
C VAL A 36 -1.05 13.96 -4.79
N LEU A 37 -0.23 13.00 -4.33
CA LEU A 37 0.79 12.31 -5.11
C LEU A 37 0.21 10.96 -5.53
N GLY A 38 -0.11 10.80 -6.81
CA GLY A 38 -0.70 9.58 -7.33
C GLY A 38 0.35 8.58 -7.80
N VAL A 39 0.17 7.30 -7.46
CA VAL A 39 1.03 6.19 -7.91
C VAL A 39 0.17 5.12 -8.55
N ASP A 40 0.48 4.73 -9.79
CA ASP A 40 -0.22 3.64 -10.50
C ASP A 40 0.65 3.11 -11.66
N VAL A 41 0.34 1.92 -12.14
CA VAL A 41 0.91 1.39 -13.40
C VAL A 41 0.27 2.05 -14.63
N THR A 42 -0.99 2.46 -14.50
CA THR A 42 -1.78 3.14 -15.53
C THR A 42 -1.65 4.65 -15.38
N LYS A 43 -1.20 5.31 -16.42
CA LYS A 43 -1.04 6.78 -16.41
C LYS A 43 -2.39 7.48 -16.37
N ARG A 44 -2.63 8.23 -15.29
CA ARG A 44 -3.81 9.06 -15.12
C ARG A 44 -3.49 10.26 -14.21
N PHE A 45 -3.92 11.43 -14.62
CA PHE A 45 -3.64 12.70 -13.91
C PHE A 45 -4.86 13.29 -13.17
N ASP A 46 -6.01 12.61 -13.24
CA ASP A 46 -7.22 13.11 -12.58
C ASP A 46 -7.01 13.13 -11.05
N HIS A 47 -7.32 14.26 -10.45
CA HIS A 47 -7.29 14.46 -8.99
C HIS A 47 -5.92 14.25 -8.32
N VAL A 48 -4.84 14.34 -9.08
CA VAL A 48 -3.48 14.31 -8.54
C VAL A 48 -2.71 15.55 -8.96
N GLU A 49 -1.88 16.08 -8.08
CA GLU A 49 -0.99 17.19 -8.41
C GLU A 49 0.28 16.70 -9.12
N GLU A 50 0.77 15.56 -8.69
CA GLU A 50 1.88 14.85 -9.33
C GLU A 50 1.52 13.38 -9.50
N PHE A 51 1.92 12.78 -10.63
CA PHE A 51 1.70 11.38 -10.92
C PHE A 51 3.03 10.66 -11.13
N TYR A 52 3.18 9.53 -10.48
CA TYR A 52 4.33 8.65 -10.57
C TYR A 52 3.91 7.29 -11.09
N ARG A 53 4.49 6.88 -12.23
CA ARG A 53 4.24 5.54 -12.76
C ARG A 53 5.15 4.54 -12.06
N ALA A 54 4.57 3.53 -11.41
CA ALA A 54 5.32 2.47 -10.78
C ALA A 54 4.57 1.14 -10.79
N ASP A 55 5.32 0.05 -11.00
CA ASP A 55 4.83 -1.32 -10.84
C ASP A 55 5.26 -1.85 -9.47
N LEU A 56 4.30 -2.07 -8.59
CA LEU A 56 4.56 -2.56 -7.23
C LEU A 56 4.89 -4.06 -7.17
N THR A 57 5.04 -4.73 -8.31
CA THR A 57 5.57 -6.10 -8.40
C THR A 57 7.08 -6.14 -8.57
N ASP A 58 7.75 -5.00 -8.74
CA ASP A 58 9.17 -4.89 -9.09
C ASP A 58 9.90 -4.02 -8.07
N GLY A 59 10.84 -4.61 -7.35
CA GLY A 59 11.62 -3.94 -6.30
C GLY A 59 12.41 -2.75 -6.82
N ALA A 60 13.05 -2.86 -7.97
CA ALA A 60 13.83 -1.77 -8.55
C ALA A 60 12.95 -0.57 -8.93
N THR A 61 11.74 -0.84 -9.43
CA THR A 61 10.75 0.23 -9.72
C THR A 61 10.28 0.91 -8.44
N ILE A 62 10.09 0.15 -7.36
CA ILE A 62 9.73 0.71 -6.04
C ILE A 62 10.86 1.57 -5.48
N ASP A 63 12.11 1.10 -5.57
CA ASP A 63 13.28 1.87 -5.10
C ASP A 63 13.43 3.19 -5.87
N ALA A 64 13.31 3.14 -7.20
CA ALA A 64 13.32 4.35 -8.03
C ALA A 64 12.18 5.32 -7.68
N LEU A 65 10.98 4.79 -7.36
CA LEU A 65 9.86 5.60 -6.89
C LEU A 65 10.17 6.26 -5.54
N ILE A 66 10.71 5.49 -4.59
CA ILE A 66 11.11 6.02 -3.27
C ILE A 66 12.11 7.16 -3.45
N ASP A 67 13.10 7.01 -4.33
CA ASP A 67 14.13 8.02 -4.55
C ASP A 67 13.56 9.35 -5.04
N VAL A 68 12.64 9.32 -5.99
CA VAL A 68 12.06 10.53 -6.62
C VAL A 68 10.94 11.19 -5.82
N LEU A 69 10.27 10.45 -4.94
CA LEU A 69 9.21 11.02 -4.11
C LEU A 69 9.74 12.10 -3.16
N PRO A 70 9.02 13.21 -2.96
CA PRO A 70 9.45 14.28 -2.08
C PRO A 70 9.44 13.87 -0.60
N LYS A 71 10.15 14.62 0.22
CA LYS A 71 9.98 14.63 1.69
C LYS A 71 8.75 15.47 2.07
N GLY A 72 8.27 15.30 3.29
CA GLY A 72 7.16 16.08 3.81
C GLY A 72 5.79 15.46 3.51
N ILE A 73 5.73 14.14 3.37
CA ILE A 73 4.48 13.40 3.16
C ILE A 73 3.74 13.29 4.51
N ASP A 74 2.48 13.70 4.54
CA ASP A 74 1.63 13.67 5.73
C ASP A 74 0.76 12.41 5.81
N GLY A 75 0.62 11.69 4.73
CA GLY A 75 -0.15 10.45 4.74
C GLY A 75 0.13 9.55 3.54
N ILE A 76 0.02 8.24 3.76
CA ILE A 76 0.06 7.22 2.73
C ILE A 76 -1.27 6.48 2.74
N ALA A 77 -1.96 6.43 1.60
CA ALA A 77 -3.11 5.58 1.36
C ALA A 77 -2.67 4.42 0.45
N ASN A 78 -2.37 3.28 1.05
CA ASN A 78 -2.01 2.04 0.36
C ASN A 78 -3.26 1.34 -0.16
N ILE A 79 -3.68 1.69 -1.38
CA ILE A 79 -4.94 1.22 -1.98
C ILE A 79 -4.70 0.31 -3.18
N ALA A 80 -3.56 0.44 -3.87
CA ALA A 80 -3.21 -0.45 -4.98
C ALA A 80 -3.39 -1.92 -4.57
N GLY A 81 -4.05 -2.68 -5.42
CA GLY A 81 -4.27 -4.10 -5.16
C GLY A 81 -4.80 -4.84 -6.37
N LEU A 82 -4.46 -6.11 -6.44
CA LEU A 82 -4.94 -7.03 -7.46
C LEU A 82 -6.04 -7.93 -6.87
N PRO A 83 -7.03 -8.30 -7.71
CA PRO A 83 -8.13 -9.18 -7.31
C PRO A 83 -7.67 -10.65 -7.17
N PRO A 84 -8.49 -11.53 -6.53
CA PRO A 84 -8.15 -12.94 -6.34
C PRO A 84 -8.03 -13.74 -7.65
N THR A 85 -8.47 -13.18 -8.77
CA THR A 85 -8.38 -13.78 -10.10
C THR A 85 -7.03 -13.58 -10.79
N ALA A 86 -6.19 -12.67 -10.26
CA ALA A 86 -4.84 -12.45 -10.80
C ALA A 86 -3.88 -13.57 -10.36
N PRO A 87 -2.72 -13.75 -11.04
CA PRO A 87 -1.70 -14.72 -10.63
C PRO A 87 -1.29 -14.53 -9.17
N ALA A 88 -1.14 -15.63 -8.43
CA ALA A 88 -0.95 -15.62 -6.98
C ALA A 88 0.29 -14.81 -6.55
N ASP A 89 1.40 -14.97 -7.24
CA ASP A 89 2.64 -14.24 -7.01
C ASP A 89 2.45 -12.73 -7.21
N LYS A 90 1.70 -12.32 -8.21
CA LYS A 90 1.39 -10.91 -8.48
C LYS A 90 0.47 -10.31 -7.40
N VAL A 91 -0.51 -11.08 -6.94
CA VAL A 91 -1.37 -10.68 -5.80
C VAL A 91 -0.53 -10.44 -4.55
N LEU A 92 0.37 -11.38 -4.21
CA LEU A 92 1.25 -11.23 -3.05
C LEU A 92 2.22 -10.06 -3.22
N ALA A 93 2.80 -9.90 -4.41
CA ALA A 93 3.72 -8.81 -4.69
C ALA A 93 3.06 -7.44 -4.51
N VAL A 94 1.90 -7.20 -5.13
CA VAL A 94 1.23 -5.88 -5.04
C VAL A 94 0.58 -5.66 -3.69
N ASN A 95 -0.24 -6.63 -3.22
CA ASN A 95 -1.12 -6.42 -2.07
C ASN A 95 -0.38 -6.48 -0.73
N LEU A 96 0.82 -7.06 -0.69
CA LEU A 96 1.58 -7.27 0.54
C LEU A 96 3.03 -6.79 0.43
N PHE A 97 3.88 -7.48 -0.35
CA PHE A 97 5.33 -7.26 -0.30
C PHE A 97 5.74 -5.90 -0.86
N GLY A 98 5.21 -5.49 -2.00
CA GLY A 98 5.48 -4.19 -2.62
C GLY A 98 4.91 -3.03 -1.79
N LEU A 99 3.72 -3.22 -1.22
CA LEU A 99 3.14 -2.28 -0.26
C LEU A 99 4.06 -2.08 0.95
N LYS A 100 4.55 -3.18 1.55
CA LYS A 100 5.48 -3.12 2.69
C LYS A 100 6.80 -2.45 2.29
N HIS A 101 7.38 -2.83 1.16
CA HIS A 101 8.62 -2.27 0.63
C HIS A 101 8.51 -0.75 0.45
N LEU A 102 7.47 -0.30 -0.27
CA LEU A 102 7.22 1.12 -0.47
C LEU A 102 7.02 1.87 0.86
N THR A 103 6.17 1.34 1.74
CA THR A 103 5.86 2.00 3.01
C THR A 103 7.09 2.16 3.89
N LEU A 104 7.88 1.10 4.05
CA LEU A 104 9.11 1.12 4.85
C LEU A 104 10.16 2.07 4.25
N GLY A 105 10.33 2.07 2.93
CA GLY A 105 11.26 2.99 2.24
C GLY A 105 10.86 4.46 2.35
N LEU A 106 9.57 4.74 2.52
CA LEU A 106 9.06 6.11 2.65
C LEU A 106 9.10 6.66 4.09
N LEU A 107 9.35 5.84 5.10
CA LEU A 107 9.39 6.32 6.50
C LEU A 107 10.28 7.54 6.71
N PRO A 108 11.50 7.63 6.12
CA PRO A 108 12.34 8.81 6.26
C PRO A 108 11.81 10.08 5.57
N LYS A 109 10.80 9.93 4.72
CA LYS A 109 10.17 11.02 3.96
C LYS A 109 8.86 11.51 4.56
N LEU A 110 8.35 10.79 5.57
CA LEU A 110 7.12 11.16 6.27
C LEU A 110 7.38 12.28 7.29
N ASN A 111 6.43 13.18 7.42
CA ASN A 111 6.37 14.12 8.54
C ASN A 111 6.04 13.39 9.84
N ASP A 112 6.46 13.97 10.96
CA ASP A 112 5.97 13.52 12.26
C ASP A 112 4.46 13.77 12.35
N GLY A 113 3.73 12.82 12.91
CA GLY A 113 2.27 12.83 12.90
C GLY A 113 1.63 12.38 11.58
N ALA A 114 2.40 11.84 10.64
CA ALA A 114 1.86 11.28 9.40
C ALA A 114 1.03 10.02 9.68
N SER A 115 0.03 9.78 8.83
CA SER A 115 -0.82 8.59 8.92
C SER A 115 -0.57 7.62 7.78
N ILE A 116 -0.54 6.31 8.08
CA ILE A 116 -0.47 5.24 7.09
C ILE A 116 -1.78 4.45 7.13
N VAL A 117 -2.50 4.43 6.02
CA VAL A 117 -3.74 3.70 5.86
C VAL A 117 -3.53 2.55 4.88
N ASN A 118 -3.76 1.33 5.34
CA ASN A 118 -3.68 0.12 4.53
C ASN A 118 -5.08 -0.39 4.20
N LEU A 119 -5.40 -0.51 2.91
CA LEU A 119 -6.68 -1.04 2.46
C LEU A 119 -6.71 -2.56 2.62
N ALA A 120 -7.22 -3.03 3.74
CA ALA A 120 -7.44 -4.45 4.01
C ALA A 120 -8.71 -4.96 3.29
N SER A 121 -9.29 -6.04 3.78
CA SER A 121 -10.53 -6.64 3.28
C SER A 121 -11.11 -7.54 4.36
N LEU A 122 -12.42 -7.81 4.27
CA LEU A 122 -13.05 -8.89 5.03
C LEU A 122 -12.37 -10.25 4.77
N ALA A 123 -11.77 -10.42 3.60
CA ALA A 123 -10.95 -11.60 3.27
C ALA A 123 -9.76 -11.83 4.25
N GLY A 124 -9.34 -10.82 4.99
CA GLY A 124 -8.30 -10.92 6.01
C GLY A 124 -8.77 -11.37 7.39
N PHE A 125 -10.07 -11.64 7.57
CA PHE A 125 -10.64 -11.99 8.88
C PHE A 125 -10.00 -13.25 9.51
N GLY A 126 -9.58 -14.22 8.69
CA GLY A 126 -8.95 -15.48 9.12
C GLY A 126 -7.47 -15.38 9.49
N TRP A 127 -6.91 -14.20 9.70
CA TRP A 127 -5.47 -13.98 9.92
C TRP A 127 -4.90 -14.84 11.07
N SER A 128 -5.67 -15.09 12.13
CA SER A 128 -5.22 -15.88 13.28
C SER A 128 -4.85 -17.32 12.92
N ASP A 129 -5.49 -17.89 11.90
CA ASP A 129 -5.23 -19.26 11.44
C ASP A 129 -4.04 -19.33 10.48
N ALA A 130 -3.60 -18.18 9.96
CA ALA A 130 -2.49 -18.06 9.01
C ALA A 130 -1.16 -17.63 9.66
N ILE A 131 -1.08 -17.53 10.98
CA ILE A 131 0.09 -17.00 11.70
C ILE A 131 1.42 -17.62 11.26
N PRO A 132 1.59 -18.94 11.09
CA PRO A 132 2.87 -19.49 10.67
C PRO A 132 3.36 -18.95 9.31
N ALA A 133 2.47 -18.86 8.32
CA ALA A 133 2.80 -18.31 7.01
C ALA A 133 2.98 -16.77 7.06
N ILE A 134 2.24 -16.07 7.93
CA ILE A 134 2.40 -14.63 8.16
C ILE A 134 3.79 -14.34 8.72
N LEU A 135 4.24 -15.09 9.73
CA LEU A 135 5.59 -14.95 10.29
C LEU A 135 6.67 -15.25 9.24
N ALA A 136 6.46 -16.27 8.42
CA ALA A 136 7.37 -16.59 7.32
C ALA A 136 7.42 -15.48 6.25
N SER A 137 6.39 -14.65 6.14
CA SER A 137 6.35 -13.51 5.21
C SER A 137 7.09 -12.27 5.72
N GLU A 138 7.57 -12.28 6.96
CA GLU A 138 8.37 -11.17 7.50
C GLU A 138 9.71 -11.10 6.76
N GLY A 139 10.10 -9.88 6.35
CA GLY A 139 11.36 -9.65 5.65
C GLY A 139 11.43 -10.20 4.22
N VAL A 140 10.38 -10.80 3.69
CA VAL A 140 10.34 -11.25 2.28
C VAL A 140 10.36 -10.03 1.37
N HIS A 141 11.34 -9.99 0.44
CA HIS A 141 11.43 -8.96 -0.56
C HIS A 141 10.37 -9.15 -1.65
N VAL A 142 9.91 -8.07 -2.28
CA VAL A 142 8.87 -8.15 -3.30
C VAL A 142 9.26 -9.04 -4.48
N ASP A 143 10.53 -9.06 -4.87
CA ASP A 143 11.04 -9.88 -5.97
C ASP A 143 11.04 -11.39 -5.64
N ASP A 144 10.92 -11.75 -4.38
CA ASP A 144 10.81 -13.13 -3.90
C ASP A 144 9.35 -13.64 -3.81
N ALA A 145 8.37 -12.87 -4.23
CA ALA A 145 6.95 -13.22 -4.11
C ALA A 145 6.62 -14.56 -4.78
N THR A 146 7.18 -14.84 -5.94
CA THR A 146 6.96 -16.12 -6.67
C THR A 146 7.52 -17.30 -5.88
N ARG A 147 8.73 -17.15 -5.33
CA ARG A 147 9.37 -18.18 -4.51
C ARG A 147 8.56 -18.43 -3.23
N PHE A 148 8.17 -17.38 -2.54
CA PHE A 148 7.35 -17.50 -1.33
C PHE A 148 6.02 -18.18 -1.59
N ALA A 149 5.32 -17.81 -2.67
CA ALA A 149 4.06 -18.46 -3.07
C ALA A 149 4.22 -19.96 -3.28
N ALA A 150 5.30 -20.39 -3.96
CA ALA A 150 5.59 -21.79 -4.23
C ALA A 150 5.93 -22.57 -2.93
N GLU A 151 6.81 -22.04 -2.09
CA GLU A 151 7.25 -22.66 -0.84
C GLU A 151 6.09 -22.87 0.14
N HIS A 152 5.15 -21.92 0.19
CA HIS A 152 3.99 -21.97 1.08
C HIS A 152 2.72 -22.48 0.41
N GLN A 153 2.81 -22.97 -0.83
CA GLN A 153 1.69 -23.53 -1.61
C GLN A 153 0.50 -22.55 -1.72
N ILE A 154 0.80 -21.25 -1.79
CA ILE A 154 -0.20 -20.21 -1.93
C ILE A 154 -0.52 -20.03 -3.40
N THR A 155 -1.72 -20.43 -3.79
CA THR A 155 -2.23 -20.32 -5.17
C THR A 155 -3.42 -19.38 -5.22
N ASN A 156 -3.94 -19.12 -6.42
CA ASN A 156 -5.20 -18.39 -6.56
C ASN A 156 -6.45 -19.28 -6.49
N ALA A 157 -6.28 -20.60 -6.28
CA ALA A 157 -7.41 -21.48 -6.06
C ALA A 157 -8.24 -21.02 -4.86
N GLY A 158 -9.54 -20.90 -5.03
CA GLY A 158 -10.45 -20.37 -4.00
C GLY A 158 -10.11 -18.95 -3.52
N GLY A 159 -9.28 -18.21 -4.25
CA GLY A 159 -8.84 -16.86 -3.85
C GLY A 159 -7.76 -16.85 -2.76
N ARG A 160 -7.09 -17.98 -2.47
CA ARG A 160 -6.17 -18.11 -1.32
C ARG A 160 -5.07 -17.05 -1.30
N SER A 161 -4.48 -16.72 -2.43
CA SER A 161 -3.45 -15.67 -2.51
C SER A 161 -3.96 -14.31 -2.05
N TYR A 162 -5.18 -13.96 -2.44
CA TYR A 162 -5.82 -12.72 -2.02
C TYR A 162 -6.15 -12.73 -0.51
N PHE A 163 -6.77 -13.81 -0.02
CA PHE A 163 -7.05 -13.97 1.41
C PHE A 163 -5.78 -13.83 2.22
N PHE A 164 -4.73 -14.58 1.88
CA PHE A 164 -3.46 -14.51 2.59
C PHE A 164 -2.85 -13.10 2.57
N SER A 165 -2.87 -12.43 1.42
CA SER A 165 -2.33 -11.07 1.33
C SER A 165 -3.02 -10.11 2.30
N LYS A 166 -4.35 -10.25 2.48
CA LYS A 166 -5.13 -9.41 3.39
C LYS A 166 -4.99 -9.84 4.86
N GLU A 167 -4.89 -11.14 5.13
CA GLU A 167 -4.56 -11.67 6.46
C GLU A 167 -3.21 -11.15 6.94
N ALA A 168 -2.18 -11.26 6.11
CA ALA A 168 -0.84 -10.79 6.45
C ALA A 168 -0.78 -9.26 6.58
N LEU A 169 -1.50 -8.52 5.74
CA LEU A 169 -1.57 -7.06 5.82
C LEU A 169 -2.21 -6.58 7.13
N ILE A 170 -3.28 -7.23 7.59
CA ILE A 170 -3.91 -6.92 8.88
C ILE A 170 -2.93 -7.18 10.02
N ALA A 171 -2.29 -8.35 10.04
CA ALA A 171 -1.32 -8.70 11.08
C ALA A 171 -0.14 -7.71 11.09
N TRP A 172 0.44 -7.40 9.93
CA TRP A 172 1.52 -6.44 9.80
C TRP A 172 1.13 -5.04 10.29
N THR A 173 -0.09 -4.59 9.96
CA THR A 173 -0.61 -3.29 10.43
C THR A 173 -0.74 -3.26 11.95
N MET A 174 -1.27 -4.32 12.55
CA MET A 174 -1.39 -4.44 14.01
C MET A 174 -0.03 -4.49 14.72
N GLN A 175 0.95 -5.22 14.15
CA GLN A 175 2.31 -5.29 14.70
C GLN A 175 2.98 -3.91 14.73
N ASN A 176 2.76 -3.11 13.69
CA ASN A 176 3.44 -1.83 13.53
C ASN A 176 2.70 -0.63 14.12
N ARG A 177 1.52 -0.80 14.70
CA ARG A 177 0.72 0.29 15.26
C ARG A 177 1.44 1.17 16.30
N TRP A 178 2.48 0.64 16.96
CA TRP A 178 3.28 1.34 17.95
C TRP A 178 4.74 1.51 17.57
N THR A 179 5.16 0.96 16.43
CA THR A 179 6.57 0.93 16.02
C THR A 179 7.13 2.34 15.84
N TRP A 180 6.30 3.26 15.33
CA TRP A 180 6.72 4.64 15.04
C TRP A 180 6.02 5.68 15.89
N ARG A 181 5.54 5.29 17.08
CA ARG A 181 4.76 6.16 17.97
C ARG A 181 5.51 7.43 18.40
N ASP A 182 6.84 7.41 18.42
CA ASP A 182 7.66 8.56 18.80
C ASP A 182 7.62 9.67 17.73
N ARG A 183 7.08 9.36 16.56
CA ARG A 183 6.89 10.28 15.45
C ARG A 183 5.43 10.70 15.23
N GLY A 184 4.53 10.22 16.04
CA GLY A 184 3.10 10.56 15.98
C GLY A 184 2.18 9.45 15.61
#